data_6050d09dbf2d7fd9cf08ab933d4423ec
#
_entry.id   6050d09dbf2d7fd9cf08ab933d4423ec
#
_cell.length_a   1.000
_cell.length_b   1.000
_cell.length_c   1.000
_cell.angle_alpha   90.00
_cell.angle_beta   90.00
_cell.angle_gamma   90.00
#
_symmetry.space_group_name_H-M   'P 1'
#
loop_
_entity.id
_entity.type
_entity.pdbx_description
1 polymer ?
#
loop_
_entity_poly.entity_id
_entity_poly.type
_entity_poly.pdbx_seq_one_letter_code
_entity_poly.pdbx_strand_id
1 'polypeptide(L)'
;MMTYEEAKERVRKAAGDYRTIAREHALNSALVKTSRDELMQKLQDIVNPLSLSPIQFQSINNEHYIWIGTGYEGGTMSLSMSKTLTKEDACKELRQRIEYALTRNIGRTATYHASELGLKGTQQLCSYALLVLNNLTQDVLASIVEVSRGLDTAEQTKVDLARNYENYCTQLSLEMEVAANHWLAQTTIVPGMKLSIRDLRTVNTSGKSEVRTVKRVADTTGAIYFKETASIVTDRARIYPLGSWLINEPEFAEMERVLNLLETIK
;
A
#
# COMPACT_ATOMS: atom_id res chain seq x y z
N MET A 1 -8.92 -1.58 39.23
CA MET A 1 -9.88 -1.74 38.12
C MET A 1 -9.87 -0.43 37.38
N MET A 2 -9.62 -0.41 36.05
CA MET A 2 -9.52 0.82 35.26
C MET A 2 -10.88 1.55 35.26
N THR A 3 -10.87 2.84 35.47
CA THR A 3 -12.05 3.70 35.39
C THR A 3 -12.30 4.18 33.96
N TYR A 4 -13.50 4.73 33.68
CA TYR A 4 -13.80 5.32 32.40
C TYR A 4 -12.90 6.53 32.08
N GLU A 5 -12.58 7.34 33.08
CA GLU A 5 -11.69 8.50 32.90
C GLU A 5 -10.25 8.06 32.56
N GLU A 6 -9.74 7.01 33.20
CA GLU A 6 -8.44 6.43 32.84
C GLU A 6 -8.45 5.85 31.42
N ALA A 7 -9.55 5.22 31.00
CA ALA A 7 -9.70 4.71 29.63
C ALA A 7 -9.73 5.86 28.62
N LYS A 8 -10.42 6.98 28.90
CA LYS A 8 -10.41 8.18 28.06
C LYS A 8 -9.01 8.75 27.89
N GLU A 9 -8.24 8.82 28.97
CA GLU A 9 -6.88 9.35 28.90
C GLU A 9 -5.96 8.48 28.03
N ARG A 10 -6.13 7.15 28.09
CA ARG A 10 -5.41 6.23 27.18
C ARG A 10 -5.78 6.47 25.73
N VAL A 11 -7.05 6.71 25.40
CA VAL A 11 -7.46 7.04 24.04
C VAL A 11 -6.87 8.37 23.59
N ARG A 12 -6.86 9.41 24.46
CA ARG A 12 -6.24 10.71 24.12
C ARG A 12 -4.77 10.55 23.79
N LYS A 13 -4.05 9.75 24.56
CA LYS A 13 -2.64 9.44 24.30
C LYS A 13 -2.48 8.71 22.96
N ALA A 14 -3.24 7.63 22.75
CA ALA A 14 -3.18 6.85 21.51
C ALA A 14 -3.56 7.70 20.27
N ALA A 15 -4.54 8.62 20.41
CA ALA A 15 -4.90 9.56 19.36
C ALA A 15 -3.79 10.58 19.06
N GLY A 16 -3.08 11.04 20.08
CA GLY A 16 -1.89 11.90 19.93
C GLY A 16 -0.77 11.19 19.18
N ASP A 17 -0.45 9.97 19.57
CA ASP A 17 0.57 9.13 18.93
C ASP A 17 0.19 8.82 17.48
N TYR A 18 -1.06 8.42 17.23
CA TYR A 18 -1.59 8.20 15.88
C TYR A 18 -1.46 9.43 14.99
N ARG A 19 -1.79 10.62 15.50
CA ARG A 19 -1.72 11.87 14.76
C ARG A 19 -0.29 12.20 14.33
N THR A 20 0.66 12.00 15.23
CA THR A 20 2.08 12.19 14.95
C THR A 20 2.54 11.26 13.83
N ILE A 21 2.24 9.96 13.96
CA ILE A 21 2.60 8.96 12.96
C ILE A 21 1.87 9.18 11.63
N ALA A 22 0.61 9.62 11.63
CA ALA A 22 -0.12 9.92 10.41
C ALA A 22 0.53 11.06 9.60
N ARG A 23 1.01 12.11 10.30
CA ARG A 23 1.76 13.20 9.66
C ARG A 23 3.11 12.73 9.10
N GLU A 24 3.86 11.98 9.90
CA GLU A 24 5.13 11.39 9.46
C GLU A 24 4.94 10.45 8.27
N HIS A 25 3.91 9.61 8.31
CA HIS A 25 3.56 8.73 7.20
C HIS A 25 3.25 9.51 5.92
N ALA A 26 2.46 10.59 6.00
CA ALA A 26 2.12 11.41 4.85
C ALA A 26 3.38 12.05 4.23
N LEU A 27 4.24 12.65 5.05
CA LEU A 27 5.48 13.29 4.61
C LEU A 27 6.46 12.27 4.00
N ASN A 28 6.71 11.17 4.70
CA ASN A 28 7.65 10.15 4.25
C ASN A 28 7.15 9.41 3.01
N SER A 29 5.84 9.18 2.88
CA SER A 29 5.26 8.57 1.69
C SER A 29 5.43 9.46 0.46
N ALA A 30 5.28 10.79 0.61
CA ALA A 30 5.54 11.73 -0.48
C ALA A 30 7.02 11.71 -0.89
N LEU A 31 7.95 11.69 0.08
CA LEU A 31 9.39 11.60 -0.19
C LEU A 31 9.76 10.29 -0.88
N VAL A 32 9.22 9.16 -0.43
CA VAL A 32 9.45 7.85 -1.07
C VAL A 32 8.93 7.85 -2.50
N LYS A 33 7.74 8.44 -2.76
CA LYS A 33 7.20 8.56 -4.10
C LYS A 33 8.13 9.37 -5.01
N THR A 34 8.58 10.55 -4.57
CA THR A 34 9.50 11.39 -5.33
C THR A 34 10.80 10.64 -5.64
N SER A 35 11.39 9.97 -4.64
CA SER A 35 12.61 9.18 -4.82
C SER A 35 12.42 8.03 -5.83
N ARG A 36 11.27 7.34 -5.80
CA ARG A 36 10.94 6.31 -6.79
C ARG A 36 10.84 6.88 -8.20
N ASP A 37 10.16 8.01 -8.36
CA ASP A 37 9.98 8.66 -9.66
C ASP A 37 11.34 9.09 -10.24
N GLU A 38 12.23 9.64 -9.42
CA GLU A 38 13.61 9.97 -9.82
C GLU A 38 14.42 8.73 -10.22
N LEU A 39 14.31 7.64 -9.45
CA LEU A 39 14.99 6.37 -9.78
C LEU A 39 14.44 5.73 -11.05
N MET A 40 13.13 5.79 -11.28
CA MET A 40 12.52 5.31 -12.52
C MET A 40 12.97 6.14 -13.73
N GLN A 41 13.10 7.46 -13.56
CA GLN A 41 13.66 8.31 -14.63
C GLN A 41 15.12 7.95 -14.91
N LYS A 42 15.95 7.76 -13.88
CA LYS A 42 17.34 7.29 -14.06
C LYS A 42 17.40 5.95 -14.78
N LEU A 43 16.52 5.02 -14.43
CA LEU A 43 16.42 3.73 -15.12
C LEU A 43 16.08 3.92 -16.59
N GLN A 44 15.10 4.78 -16.89
CA GLN A 44 14.72 5.11 -18.27
C GLN A 44 15.91 5.65 -19.09
N ASP A 45 16.68 6.56 -18.50
CA ASP A 45 17.84 7.17 -19.15
C ASP A 45 18.95 6.16 -19.44
N ILE A 46 19.12 5.16 -18.55
CA ILE A 46 20.11 4.08 -18.75
C ILE A 46 19.66 3.09 -19.82
N VAL A 47 18.37 2.71 -19.85
CA VAL A 47 17.90 1.61 -20.70
C VAL A 47 17.44 2.05 -22.08
N ASN A 48 17.10 3.33 -22.28
CA ASN A 48 16.72 3.86 -23.60
C ASN A 48 17.79 3.62 -24.68
N PRO A 49 19.08 3.91 -24.45
CA PRO A 49 20.12 3.63 -25.43
C PRO A 49 20.24 2.14 -25.78
N LEU A 50 19.78 1.25 -24.92
CA LEU A 50 19.74 -0.20 -25.13
C LEU A 50 18.47 -0.65 -25.89
N SER A 51 17.59 0.27 -26.25
CA SER A 51 16.27 -0.05 -26.82
C SER A 51 15.40 -0.90 -25.87
N LEU A 52 15.57 -0.73 -24.57
CA LEU A 52 14.75 -1.32 -23.53
C LEU A 52 13.77 -0.27 -22.98
N SER A 53 12.70 -0.71 -22.37
CA SER A 53 11.72 0.21 -21.76
C SER A 53 11.33 -0.26 -20.37
N PRO A 54 11.49 0.57 -19.33
CA PRO A 54 11.01 0.23 -18.00
C PRO A 54 9.49 0.29 -17.96
N ILE A 55 8.90 -0.60 -17.18
CA ILE A 55 7.49 -0.61 -16.86
C ILE A 55 7.31 -0.22 -15.39
N GLN A 56 6.12 0.24 -15.05
CA GLN A 56 5.78 0.59 -13.68
C GLN A 56 5.77 -0.65 -12.78
N PHE A 57 5.93 -0.42 -11.48
CA PHE A 57 5.78 -1.48 -10.48
C PHE A 57 4.44 -2.21 -10.63
N GLN A 58 4.49 -3.53 -10.67
CA GLN A 58 3.28 -4.35 -10.60
C GLN A 58 2.91 -4.56 -9.13
N SER A 59 1.65 -4.32 -8.80
CA SER A 59 1.14 -4.36 -7.42
C SER A 59 1.18 -5.76 -6.78
N ILE A 60 1.31 -6.82 -7.59
CA ILE A 60 1.23 -8.21 -7.09
C ILE A 60 2.49 -8.63 -6.34
N ASN A 61 3.68 -8.18 -6.77
CA ASN A 61 4.96 -8.62 -6.20
C ASN A 61 5.88 -7.47 -5.74
N ASN A 62 5.44 -6.21 -5.86
CA ASN A 62 6.28 -5.03 -5.57
C ASN A 62 7.63 -5.03 -6.30
N GLU A 63 7.68 -5.65 -7.48
CA GLU A 63 8.87 -5.77 -8.31
C GLU A 63 8.82 -4.76 -9.46
N HIS A 64 9.98 -4.34 -9.93
CA HIS A 64 10.12 -3.48 -11.11
C HIS A 64 10.68 -4.28 -12.28
N TYR A 65 10.27 -3.91 -13.47
CA TYR A 65 10.49 -4.69 -14.69
C TYR A 65 10.99 -3.81 -15.81
N ILE A 66 11.74 -4.40 -16.73
CA ILE A 66 11.99 -3.83 -18.05
C ILE A 66 11.31 -4.68 -19.13
N TRP A 67 10.96 -4.04 -20.22
CA TRP A 67 10.47 -4.70 -21.41
C TRP A 67 11.65 -5.09 -22.30
N ILE A 68 11.68 -6.32 -22.78
CA ILE A 68 12.70 -6.85 -23.69
C ILE A 68 11.99 -7.45 -24.89
N GLY A 69 12.34 -6.96 -26.09
CA GLY A 69 11.78 -7.45 -27.34
C GLY A 69 11.18 -6.36 -28.20
N THR A 70 10.55 -6.76 -29.30
CA THR A 70 9.91 -5.87 -30.26
C THR A 70 8.45 -6.28 -30.47
N GLY A 71 7.53 -5.33 -30.35
CA GLY A 71 6.11 -5.56 -30.59
C GLY A 71 5.52 -6.68 -29.71
N TYR A 72 4.78 -7.60 -30.30
CA TYR A 72 4.11 -8.73 -29.59
C TYR A 72 5.07 -9.83 -29.13
N GLU A 73 6.30 -9.83 -29.60
CA GLU A 73 7.30 -10.87 -29.33
C GLU A 73 8.13 -10.57 -28.09
N GLY A 74 7.93 -9.41 -27.50
CA GLY A 74 8.60 -8.99 -26.29
C GLY A 74 8.02 -9.62 -25.04
N GLY A 75 8.70 -9.41 -23.95
CA GLY A 75 8.28 -9.83 -22.61
C GLY A 75 8.88 -8.96 -21.53
N THR A 76 8.30 -9.07 -20.35
CA THR A 76 8.79 -8.33 -19.18
C THR A 76 9.82 -9.18 -18.44
N MET A 77 10.85 -8.53 -17.90
CA MET A 77 11.85 -9.13 -17.05
C MET A 77 11.97 -8.36 -15.74
N SER A 78 11.86 -9.05 -14.61
CA SER A 78 12.09 -8.45 -13.29
C SER A 78 13.55 -8.05 -13.14
N LEU A 79 13.77 -6.85 -12.62
CA LEU A 79 15.09 -6.34 -12.24
C LEU A 79 15.42 -6.60 -10.76
N SER A 80 14.43 -6.99 -9.95
CA SER A 80 14.66 -7.28 -8.54
C SER A 80 15.58 -8.48 -8.37
N MET A 81 16.61 -8.31 -7.55
CA MET A 81 17.65 -9.31 -7.30
C MET A 81 17.83 -9.53 -5.81
N SER A 82 18.40 -10.69 -5.43
CA SER A 82 18.70 -10.94 -4.03
C SER A 82 19.62 -9.87 -3.44
N LYS A 83 19.24 -9.36 -2.27
CA LYS A 83 20.03 -8.36 -1.53
C LYS A 83 21.38 -8.90 -1.04
N THR A 84 21.53 -10.24 -1.00
CA THR A 84 22.76 -10.90 -0.53
C THR A 84 23.84 -11.00 -1.61
N LEU A 85 23.51 -10.74 -2.86
CA LEU A 85 24.49 -10.79 -3.96
C LEU A 85 25.47 -9.60 -3.86
N THR A 86 26.74 -9.87 -4.16
CA THR A 86 27.70 -8.78 -4.41
C THR A 86 27.25 -7.96 -5.62
N LYS A 87 27.84 -6.78 -5.82
CA LYS A 87 27.53 -5.96 -7.01
C LYS A 87 27.96 -6.70 -8.28
N GLU A 88 29.09 -7.36 -8.27
CA GLU A 88 29.63 -8.14 -9.38
C GLU A 88 28.76 -9.32 -9.74
N ASP A 89 28.29 -10.08 -8.75
CA ASP A 89 27.41 -11.23 -8.99
C ASP A 89 26.03 -10.79 -9.47
N ALA A 90 25.51 -9.68 -8.94
CA ALA A 90 24.27 -9.08 -9.42
C ALA A 90 24.36 -8.63 -10.89
N CYS A 91 25.49 -8.04 -11.31
CA CYS A 91 25.74 -7.71 -12.70
C CYS A 91 25.80 -8.94 -13.62
N LYS A 92 26.47 -10.03 -13.16
CA LYS A 92 26.50 -11.30 -13.89
C LYS A 92 25.11 -11.90 -14.05
N GLU A 93 24.34 -11.95 -12.95
CA GLU A 93 22.99 -12.46 -12.97
C GLU A 93 22.08 -11.64 -13.88
N LEU A 94 22.15 -10.32 -13.81
CA LEU A 94 21.38 -9.42 -14.67
C LEU A 94 21.70 -9.68 -16.15
N ARG A 95 22.99 -9.76 -16.49
CA ARG A 95 23.42 -10.07 -17.85
C ARG A 95 22.85 -11.39 -18.34
N GLN A 96 22.96 -12.45 -17.54
CA GLN A 96 22.45 -13.79 -17.89
C GLN A 96 20.93 -13.77 -18.08
N ARG A 97 20.18 -13.02 -17.26
CA ARG A 97 18.72 -12.87 -17.40
C ARG A 97 18.36 -12.18 -18.71
N ILE A 98 19.08 -11.10 -19.08
CA ILE A 98 18.85 -10.36 -20.33
C ILE A 98 19.17 -11.26 -21.53
N GLU A 99 20.32 -11.94 -21.51
CA GLU A 99 20.73 -12.88 -22.57
C GLU A 99 19.70 -14.00 -22.74
N TYR A 100 19.24 -14.58 -21.65
CA TYR A 100 18.21 -15.62 -21.66
C TYR A 100 16.88 -15.09 -22.24
N ALA A 101 16.41 -13.93 -21.81
CA ALA A 101 15.17 -13.35 -22.29
C ALA A 101 15.23 -13.05 -23.81
N LEU A 102 16.34 -12.50 -24.29
CA LEU A 102 16.57 -12.26 -25.72
C LEU A 102 16.59 -13.57 -26.52
N THR A 103 17.32 -14.58 -26.06
CA THR A 103 17.40 -15.89 -26.70
C THR A 103 16.05 -16.60 -26.73
N ARG A 104 15.30 -16.54 -25.62
CA ARG A 104 13.95 -17.12 -25.53
C ARG A 104 12.98 -16.47 -26.51
N ASN A 105 13.03 -15.15 -26.65
CA ASN A 105 12.18 -14.42 -27.59
C ASN A 105 12.49 -14.80 -29.04
N ILE A 106 13.75 -14.90 -29.41
CA ILE A 106 14.19 -15.38 -30.73
C ILE A 106 13.67 -16.82 -30.98
N GLY A 107 13.85 -17.71 -30.02
CA GLY A 107 13.38 -19.10 -30.13
C GLY A 107 11.87 -19.21 -30.29
N ARG A 108 11.10 -18.40 -29.55
CA ARG A 108 9.63 -18.36 -29.67
C ARG A 108 9.20 -17.88 -31.05
N THR A 109 9.78 -16.80 -31.56
CA THR A 109 9.49 -16.30 -32.88
C THR A 109 9.80 -17.32 -33.96
N ALA A 110 10.97 -17.96 -33.88
CA ALA A 110 11.34 -19.02 -34.82
C ALA A 110 10.36 -20.22 -34.80
N THR A 111 9.84 -20.59 -33.62
CA THR A 111 8.93 -21.74 -33.49
C THR A 111 7.53 -21.43 -33.96
N TYR A 112 6.98 -20.25 -33.64
CA TYR A 112 5.60 -19.91 -33.93
C TYR A 112 5.36 -19.33 -35.33
N HIS A 113 6.36 -18.69 -35.93
CA HIS A 113 6.21 -17.93 -37.17
C HIS A 113 7.14 -18.39 -38.30
N ALA A 114 7.81 -19.51 -38.13
CA ALA A 114 8.72 -20.06 -39.14
C ALA A 114 8.04 -20.29 -40.51
N SER A 115 6.71 -20.51 -40.52
CA SER A 115 5.94 -20.70 -41.74
C SER A 115 5.20 -19.44 -42.23
N GLU A 116 4.90 -18.47 -41.37
CA GLU A 116 4.01 -17.34 -41.71
C GLU A 116 4.72 -16.00 -41.84
N LEU A 117 5.74 -15.72 -41.04
CA LEU A 117 6.39 -14.41 -40.98
C LEU A 117 7.69 -14.29 -41.80
N GLY A 118 8.15 -15.37 -42.35
CA GLY A 118 9.41 -15.36 -43.08
C GLY A 118 10.59 -14.88 -42.24
N LEU A 119 11.78 -14.88 -42.82
CA LEU A 119 13.05 -14.52 -42.17
C LEU A 119 13.09 -13.10 -41.55
N LYS A 120 12.18 -12.20 -41.92
CA LYS A 120 12.25 -10.79 -41.49
C LYS A 120 12.04 -10.59 -39.99
N GLY A 121 11.04 -11.22 -39.38
CA GLY A 121 10.78 -11.06 -37.95
C GLY A 121 11.93 -11.56 -37.10
N THR A 122 12.44 -12.78 -37.39
CA THR A 122 13.59 -13.38 -36.73
C THR A 122 14.87 -12.53 -36.91
N GLN A 123 15.11 -12.00 -38.13
CA GLN A 123 16.24 -11.13 -38.41
C GLN A 123 16.19 -9.84 -37.62
N GLN A 124 15.01 -9.21 -37.52
CA GLN A 124 14.80 -8.00 -36.69
C GLN A 124 15.08 -8.28 -35.21
N LEU A 125 14.60 -9.42 -34.70
CA LEU A 125 14.84 -9.80 -33.31
C LEU A 125 16.31 -10.09 -33.03
N CYS A 126 17.01 -10.77 -33.95
CA CYS A 126 18.46 -10.97 -33.87
C CYS A 126 19.24 -9.66 -33.88
N SER A 127 18.87 -8.74 -34.76
CA SER A 127 19.48 -7.39 -34.85
C SER A 127 19.25 -6.59 -33.56
N TYR A 128 18.05 -6.66 -33.01
CA TYR A 128 17.72 -6.04 -31.72
C TYR A 128 18.53 -6.65 -30.59
N ALA A 129 18.60 -7.98 -30.51
CA ALA A 129 19.37 -8.68 -29.47
C ALA A 129 20.85 -8.30 -29.52
N LEU A 130 21.46 -8.24 -30.72
CA LEU A 130 22.83 -7.79 -30.91
C LEU A 130 23.02 -6.34 -30.45
N LEU A 131 22.10 -5.45 -30.79
CA LEU A 131 22.14 -4.06 -30.32
C LEU A 131 22.16 -3.98 -28.78
N VAL A 132 21.26 -4.67 -28.13
CA VAL A 132 21.20 -4.70 -26.65
C VAL A 132 22.50 -5.26 -26.07
N LEU A 133 22.96 -6.44 -26.53
CA LEU A 133 24.14 -7.10 -26.00
C LEU A 133 25.44 -6.31 -26.21
N ASN A 134 25.61 -5.66 -27.37
CA ASN A 134 26.79 -4.85 -27.68
C ASN A 134 26.88 -3.59 -26.79
N ASN A 135 25.73 -3.04 -26.39
CA ASN A 135 25.65 -1.85 -25.53
C ASN A 135 25.56 -2.20 -24.04
N LEU A 136 25.44 -3.46 -23.67
CA LEU A 136 25.32 -3.92 -22.29
C LEU A 136 26.71 -4.05 -21.64
N THR A 137 27.37 -2.91 -21.45
CA THR A 137 28.70 -2.85 -20.80
C THR A 137 28.62 -3.12 -19.31
N GLN A 138 29.76 -3.38 -18.67
CA GLN A 138 29.82 -3.60 -17.22
C GLN A 138 29.33 -2.37 -16.43
N ASP A 139 29.61 -1.15 -16.90
CA ASP A 139 29.19 0.10 -16.27
C ASP A 139 27.66 0.29 -16.36
N VAL A 140 27.10 -0.06 -17.51
CA VAL A 140 25.63 -0.03 -17.71
C VAL A 140 24.97 -1.05 -16.78
N LEU A 141 25.47 -2.27 -16.71
CA LEU A 141 24.95 -3.28 -15.78
C LEU A 141 25.04 -2.82 -14.33
N ALA A 142 26.18 -2.25 -13.92
CA ALA A 142 26.38 -1.72 -12.59
C ALA A 142 25.39 -0.59 -12.26
N SER A 143 25.13 0.29 -13.21
CA SER A 143 24.15 1.38 -13.06
C SER A 143 22.71 0.87 -12.94
N ILE A 144 22.32 -0.12 -13.74
CA ILE A 144 21.00 -0.75 -13.63
C ILE A 144 20.83 -1.44 -12.27
N VAL A 145 21.83 -2.18 -11.82
CA VAL A 145 21.82 -2.87 -10.51
C VAL A 145 21.68 -1.87 -9.37
N GLU A 146 22.38 -0.75 -9.42
CA GLU A 146 22.32 0.30 -8.40
C GLU A 146 20.93 0.95 -8.33
N VAL A 147 20.37 1.33 -9.46
CA VAL A 147 19.01 1.89 -9.52
C VAL A 147 17.98 0.87 -9.07
N SER A 148 18.11 -0.39 -9.51
CA SER A 148 17.22 -1.49 -9.09
C SER A 148 17.20 -1.66 -7.57
N ARG A 149 18.36 -1.68 -6.92
CA ARG A 149 18.46 -1.76 -5.45
C ARG A 149 17.86 -0.54 -4.74
N GLY A 150 18.01 0.64 -5.33
CA GLY A 150 17.36 1.86 -4.85
C GLY A 150 15.84 1.74 -4.88
N LEU A 151 15.29 1.23 -5.98
CA LEU A 151 13.86 0.98 -6.15
C LEU A 151 13.34 -0.07 -5.15
N ASP A 152 14.04 -1.17 -4.95
CA ASP A 152 13.70 -2.20 -3.95
C ASP A 152 13.70 -1.61 -2.52
N THR A 153 14.67 -0.74 -2.22
CA THR A 153 14.75 -0.05 -0.92
C THR A 153 13.58 0.91 -0.72
N ALA A 154 13.24 1.69 -1.73
CA ALA A 154 12.11 2.62 -1.69
C ALA A 154 10.78 1.88 -1.49
N GLU A 155 10.58 0.74 -2.17
CA GLU A 155 9.38 -0.07 -1.99
C GLU A 155 9.32 -0.72 -0.60
N GLN A 156 10.43 -1.22 -0.08
CA GLN A 156 10.49 -1.73 1.29
C GLN A 156 10.15 -0.63 2.31
N THR A 157 10.69 0.56 2.13
CA THR A 157 10.39 1.71 3.00
C THR A 157 8.89 2.04 2.98
N LYS A 158 8.26 2.01 1.81
CA LYS A 158 6.81 2.22 1.67
C LYS A 158 6.01 1.18 2.46
N VAL A 159 6.38 -0.11 2.35
CA VAL A 159 5.73 -1.20 3.09
C VAL A 159 5.89 -1.02 4.60
N ASP A 160 7.08 -0.65 5.06
CA ASP A 160 7.37 -0.46 6.48
C ASP A 160 6.60 0.75 7.05
N LEU A 161 6.51 1.86 6.30
CA LEU A 161 5.69 3.01 6.67
C LEU A 161 4.20 2.64 6.78
N ALA A 162 3.67 1.89 5.81
CA ALA A 162 2.28 1.43 5.84
C ALA A 162 2.00 0.53 7.05
N ARG A 163 2.89 -0.42 7.34
CA ARG A 163 2.77 -1.31 8.49
C ARG A 163 2.82 -0.55 9.82
N ASN A 164 3.74 0.39 9.95
CA ASN A 164 3.84 1.23 11.15
C ASN A 164 2.55 2.03 11.37
N TYR A 165 2.05 2.68 10.34
CA TYR A 165 0.78 3.41 10.39
C TYR A 165 -0.39 2.51 10.80
N GLU A 166 -0.51 1.31 10.22
CA GLU A 166 -1.56 0.33 10.54
C GLU A 166 -1.52 -0.11 12.01
N ASN A 167 -0.32 -0.29 12.58
CA ASN A 167 -0.16 -0.64 13.99
C ASN A 167 -0.75 0.43 14.91
N TYR A 168 -0.51 1.72 14.64
CA TYR A 168 -1.08 2.82 15.43
C TYR A 168 -2.59 2.95 15.25
N CYS A 169 -3.11 2.72 14.04
CA CYS A 169 -4.55 2.64 13.79
C CYS A 169 -5.21 1.54 14.64
N THR A 170 -4.59 0.37 14.67
CA THR A 170 -5.07 -0.79 15.44
C THR A 170 -5.05 -0.48 16.94
N GLN A 171 -3.96 0.08 17.43
CA GLN A 171 -3.84 0.45 18.85
C GLN A 171 -4.89 1.46 19.26
N LEU A 172 -5.09 2.53 18.48
CA LEU A 172 -6.13 3.52 18.76
C LEU A 172 -7.52 2.87 18.78
N SER A 173 -7.81 1.97 17.83
CA SER A 173 -9.09 1.27 17.78
C SER A 173 -9.34 0.41 19.03
N LEU A 174 -8.32 -0.28 19.51
CA LEU A 174 -8.41 -1.08 20.76
C LEU A 174 -8.66 -0.21 21.98
N GLU A 175 -7.94 0.92 22.13
CA GLU A 175 -8.16 1.82 23.27
C GLU A 175 -9.57 2.45 23.22
N MET A 176 -10.07 2.77 22.04
CA MET A 176 -11.44 3.27 21.85
C MET A 176 -12.48 2.22 22.24
N GLU A 177 -12.26 0.95 21.89
CA GLU A 177 -13.14 -0.16 22.28
C GLU A 177 -13.17 -0.33 23.80
N VAL A 178 -12.01 -0.29 24.44
CA VAL A 178 -11.90 -0.37 25.92
C VAL A 178 -12.67 0.78 26.58
N ALA A 179 -12.50 2.01 26.10
CA ALA A 179 -13.20 3.17 26.66
C ALA A 179 -14.72 3.08 26.47
N ALA A 180 -15.17 2.61 25.28
CA ALA A 180 -16.59 2.40 25.00
C ALA A 180 -17.20 1.34 25.94
N ASN A 181 -16.50 0.25 26.20
CA ASN A 181 -16.95 -0.80 27.12
C ASN A 181 -17.06 -0.29 28.55
N HIS A 182 -16.11 0.51 29.04
CA HIS A 182 -16.20 1.14 30.37
C HIS A 182 -17.37 2.11 30.48
N TRP A 183 -17.63 2.91 29.43
CA TRP A 183 -18.78 3.79 29.40
C TRP A 183 -20.09 3.00 29.41
N LEU A 184 -20.22 1.95 28.59
CA LEU A 184 -21.41 1.09 28.53
C LEU A 184 -21.70 0.38 29.83
N ALA A 185 -20.67 -0.03 30.59
CA ALA A 185 -20.81 -0.66 31.89
C ALA A 185 -21.43 0.27 32.94
N GLN A 186 -21.30 1.59 32.77
CA GLN A 186 -21.80 2.62 33.68
C GLN A 186 -23.09 3.28 33.20
N THR A 187 -23.53 3.00 31.95
CA THR A 187 -24.62 3.72 31.31
C THR A 187 -25.77 2.79 30.98
N THR A 188 -26.96 3.16 31.40
CA THR A 188 -28.19 2.47 30.97
C THR A 188 -28.66 3.11 29.66
N ILE A 189 -28.71 2.31 28.60
CA ILE A 189 -29.21 2.77 27.31
C ILE A 189 -30.74 2.73 27.31
N VAL A 190 -31.38 3.87 27.05
CA VAL A 190 -32.82 4.00 27.05
C VAL A 190 -33.35 4.49 25.69
N PRO A 191 -34.62 4.20 25.36
CA PRO A 191 -35.25 4.74 24.14
C PRO A 191 -35.20 6.27 24.09
N GLY A 192 -34.96 6.82 22.88
CA GLY A 192 -34.76 8.24 22.65
C GLY A 192 -33.34 8.76 22.79
N MET A 193 -32.43 7.99 23.39
CA MET A 193 -31.03 8.34 23.50
C MET A 193 -30.38 8.40 22.11
N LYS A 194 -29.55 9.40 21.86
CA LYS A 194 -28.75 9.51 20.65
C LYS A 194 -27.36 8.95 20.90
N LEU A 195 -26.97 8.00 20.07
CA LEU A 195 -25.68 7.31 20.15
C LEU A 195 -24.90 7.48 18.85
N SER A 196 -23.61 7.59 18.96
CA SER A 196 -22.72 7.49 17.80
C SER A 196 -22.31 6.04 17.63
N ILE A 197 -22.35 5.56 16.39
CA ILE A 197 -21.99 4.20 16.02
C ILE A 197 -20.85 4.27 15.02
N ARG A 198 -19.79 3.56 15.30
CA ARG A 198 -18.63 3.43 14.39
C ARG A 198 -18.45 1.96 14.01
N ASP A 199 -18.20 1.70 12.74
CA ASP A 199 -17.78 0.36 12.30
C ASP A 199 -16.27 0.20 12.49
N LEU A 200 -15.89 -0.51 13.55
CA LEU A 200 -14.49 -0.79 13.86
C LEU A 200 -13.86 -1.88 12.97
N ARG A 201 -14.65 -2.56 12.12
CA ARG A 201 -14.11 -3.61 11.23
C ARG A 201 -13.34 -3.04 10.04
N THR A 202 -13.53 -1.78 9.75
CA THR A 202 -12.91 -1.10 8.62
C THR A 202 -11.87 -0.11 9.12
N VAL A 203 -10.72 -0.61 9.55
CA VAL A 203 -9.58 0.21 10.02
C VAL A 203 -9.05 1.13 8.91
N ASN A 204 -9.25 0.74 7.65
CA ASN A 204 -8.76 1.47 6.47
C ASN A 204 -9.80 2.33 5.75
N THR A 205 -11.03 2.33 6.19
CA THR A 205 -12.03 3.23 5.65
C THR A 205 -12.39 4.26 6.71
N SER A 206 -12.48 5.48 6.31
CA SER A 206 -13.12 6.59 7.01
C SER A 206 -14.47 6.12 7.57
N GLY A 207 -14.44 5.28 8.61
CA GLY A 207 -15.63 4.78 9.28
C GLY A 207 -16.37 5.97 9.85
N LYS A 208 -17.24 6.58 9.04
CA LYS A 208 -18.06 7.71 9.44
C LYS A 208 -18.86 7.28 10.64
N SER A 209 -18.65 7.95 11.76
CA SER A 209 -19.51 7.80 12.91
C SER A 209 -20.91 8.29 12.54
N GLU A 210 -21.90 7.43 12.61
CA GLU A 210 -23.28 7.79 12.38
C GLU A 210 -23.99 8.00 13.70
N VAL A 211 -24.68 9.13 13.85
CA VAL A 211 -25.55 9.39 15.00
C VAL A 211 -26.91 8.77 14.76
N ARG A 212 -27.33 7.88 15.65
CA ARG A 212 -28.62 7.18 15.57
C ARG A 212 -29.39 7.28 16.87
N THR A 213 -30.72 7.32 16.78
CA THR A 213 -31.62 7.44 17.94
C THR A 213 -32.10 6.05 18.35
N VAL A 214 -31.91 5.69 19.60
CA VAL A 214 -32.39 4.41 20.15
C VAL A 214 -33.92 4.36 20.08
N LYS A 215 -34.44 3.32 19.42
CA LYS A 215 -35.88 3.04 19.36
C LYS A 215 -36.31 2.16 20.54
N ARG A 216 -35.58 1.10 20.78
CA ARG A 216 -35.78 0.16 21.88
C ARG A 216 -34.52 -0.63 22.16
N VAL A 217 -34.41 -1.15 23.36
CA VAL A 217 -33.42 -2.17 23.76
C VAL A 217 -34.19 -3.46 24.01
N ALA A 218 -33.67 -4.59 23.53
CA ALA A 218 -34.30 -5.90 23.80
C ALA A 218 -33.88 -6.39 25.19
N ASP A 219 -34.85 -6.72 26.04
CA ASP A 219 -34.65 -7.12 27.44
C ASP A 219 -33.82 -8.40 27.55
N THR A 220 -34.00 -9.35 26.63
CA THR A 220 -33.36 -10.67 26.69
C THR A 220 -31.97 -10.72 26.11
N THR A 221 -31.71 -9.93 25.08
CA THR A 221 -30.44 -9.97 24.29
C THR A 221 -29.58 -8.74 24.47
N GLY A 222 -30.13 -7.66 25.02
CA GLY A 222 -29.49 -6.35 25.09
C GLY A 222 -29.28 -5.71 23.71
N ALA A 223 -29.89 -6.25 22.65
CA ALA A 223 -29.77 -5.71 21.30
C ALA A 223 -30.44 -4.34 21.20
N ILE A 224 -29.77 -3.40 20.54
CA ILE A 224 -30.22 -2.02 20.41
C ILE A 224 -30.77 -1.81 19.01
N TYR A 225 -32.00 -1.34 18.92
CA TYR A 225 -32.70 -1.02 17.68
C TYR A 225 -32.77 0.49 17.51
N PHE A 226 -32.53 0.98 16.32
CA PHE A 226 -32.51 2.41 16.00
C PHE A 226 -33.73 2.85 15.17
N LYS A 227 -34.08 4.12 15.26
CA LYS A 227 -35.21 4.70 14.48
C LYS A 227 -34.87 4.84 13.00
N GLU A 228 -33.63 5.21 12.71
CA GLU A 228 -33.16 5.59 11.39
C GLU A 228 -32.86 4.38 10.46
N THR A 229 -32.69 3.20 11.05
CA THR A 229 -32.32 2.01 10.27
C THR A 229 -32.98 0.74 10.80
N ALA A 230 -33.16 -0.25 9.92
CA ALA A 230 -33.53 -1.60 10.32
C ALA A 230 -32.37 -2.39 10.97
N SER A 231 -31.16 -1.82 11.00
CA SER A 231 -29.99 -2.50 11.54
C SER A 231 -30.03 -2.57 13.05
N ILE A 232 -29.66 -3.74 13.55
CA ILE A 232 -29.56 -4.07 14.96
C ILE A 232 -28.09 -4.02 15.33
N VAL A 233 -27.74 -3.34 16.43
CA VAL A 233 -26.39 -3.43 16.98
C VAL A 233 -26.44 -4.37 18.18
N THR A 234 -25.82 -5.53 18.01
CA THR A 234 -25.61 -6.52 19.06
C THR A 234 -24.25 -6.37 19.72
N ASP A 235 -23.30 -5.78 19.02
CA ASP A 235 -21.93 -5.57 19.49
C ASP A 235 -21.80 -4.17 20.10
N ARG A 236 -21.83 -4.12 21.44
CA ARG A 236 -21.77 -2.86 22.19
C ARG A 236 -20.45 -2.10 22.04
N ALA A 237 -19.36 -2.78 21.64
CA ALA A 237 -18.05 -2.17 21.42
C ALA A 237 -18.05 -1.12 20.29
N ARG A 238 -19.14 -1.04 19.51
CA ARG A 238 -19.31 -0.07 18.42
C ARG A 238 -20.11 1.17 18.79
N ILE A 239 -20.53 1.27 20.04
CA ILE A 239 -21.41 2.34 20.50
C ILE A 239 -20.61 3.31 21.35
N TYR A 240 -20.68 4.58 21.01
CA TYR A 240 -20.01 5.66 21.71
C TYR A 240 -21.04 6.67 22.26
N PRO A 241 -20.77 7.29 23.41
CA PRO A 241 -21.64 8.34 23.91
C PRO A 241 -21.65 9.53 22.97
N LEU A 242 -22.86 10.04 22.65
CA LEU A 242 -23.00 11.26 21.87
C LEU A 242 -22.47 12.46 22.67
N GLY A 243 -21.72 13.33 22.02
CA GLY A 243 -21.05 14.43 22.69
C GLY A 243 -19.83 13.98 23.51
N SER A 244 -19.41 12.70 23.36
CA SER A 244 -18.15 12.28 23.92
C SER A 244 -17.00 13.03 23.26
N TRP A 245 -15.94 13.21 24.04
CA TRP A 245 -14.69 13.76 23.57
C TRP A 245 -14.13 13.01 22.34
N LEU A 246 -14.54 11.75 22.10
CA LEU A 246 -14.19 10.94 20.93
C LEU A 246 -14.73 11.50 19.60
N ILE A 247 -15.84 12.25 19.61
CA ILE A 247 -16.54 12.70 18.41
C ILE A 247 -16.38 14.21 18.20
N ASN A 248 -16.33 14.98 19.26
CA ASN A 248 -16.36 16.45 19.23
C ASN A 248 -14.98 17.10 19.49
N GLU A 249 -13.94 16.33 19.77
CA GLU A 249 -12.63 16.93 19.96
C GLU A 249 -12.01 17.36 18.63
N PRO A 250 -11.40 18.58 18.58
CA PRO A 250 -10.69 19.06 17.39
C PRO A 250 -9.64 18.07 16.86
N GLU A 251 -9.16 17.22 17.74
CA GLU A 251 -8.18 16.16 17.46
C GLU A 251 -8.73 15.08 16.53
N PHE A 252 -10.02 14.74 16.65
CA PHE A 252 -10.67 13.78 15.75
C PHE A 252 -10.99 14.38 14.39
N ALA A 253 -11.39 15.63 14.34
CA ALA A 253 -11.59 16.37 13.10
C ALA A 253 -10.28 16.49 12.30
N GLU A 254 -9.16 16.73 12.99
CA GLU A 254 -7.84 16.78 12.37
C GLU A 254 -7.38 15.39 11.89
N MET A 255 -7.71 14.33 12.62
CA MET A 255 -7.43 12.95 12.23
C MET A 255 -8.23 12.55 10.97
N GLU A 256 -9.51 12.89 10.88
CA GLU A 256 -10.32 12.69 9.67
C GLU A 256 -9.76 13.50 8.48
N ARG A 257 -9.30 14.72 8.73
CA ARG A 257 -8.67 15.55 7.69
C ARG A 257 -7.37 14.94 7.17
N VAL A 258 -6.52 14.39 8.04
CA VAL A 258 -5.28 13.71 7.66
C VAL A 258 -5.56 12.43 6.89
N LEU A 259 -6.54 11.64 7.30
CA LEU A 259 -6.98 10.43 6.58
C LEU A 259 -7.48 10.76 5.18
N ASN A 260 -8.30 11.81 5.04
CA ASN A 260 -8.80 12.26 3.74
C ASN A 260 -7.65 12.75 2.83
N LEU A 261 -6.65 13.43 3.39
CA LEU A 261 -5.44 13.82 2.65
C LEU A 261 -4.64 12.61 2.17
N LEU A 262 -4.50 11.57 2.98
CA LEU A 262 -3.80 10.34 2.61
C LEU A 262 -4.52 9.58 1.48
N GLU A 263 -5.86 9.62 1.44
CA GLU A 263 -6.64 9.03 0.36
C GLU A 263 -6.49 9.78 -0.98
N THR A 264 -6.22 11.07 -0.93
CA THR A 264 -6.00 11.89 -2.15
C THR A 264 -4.58 11.75 -2.73
N ILE A 265 -3.64 11.19 -1.97
CA ILE A 265 -2.25 10.96 -2.39
C ILE A 265 -2.07 9.57 -3.07
N LYS A 266 -3.13 8.76 -3.09
CA LYS A 266 -3.16 7.52 -3.89
C LYS A 266 -3.37 7.84 -5.37
#